data_421752e282549438b7b2b33ecbe1ca93
#
_entry.id   421752e282549438b7b2b33ecbe1ca93
#
_cell.length_a   1.000
_cell.length_b   1.000
_cell.length_c   1.000
_cell.angle_alpha   90.00
_cell.angle_beta   90.00
_cell.angle_gamma   90.00
#
_symmetry.space_group_name_H-M   'P 1'
#
loop_
_entity.id
_entity.type
_entity.pdbx_description
1 polymer ?
#
loop_
_entity_poly.entity_id
_entity_poly.type
_entity_poly.pdbx_seq_one_letter_code
_entity_poly.pdbx_strand_id
1 'polypeptide(L)'
;DRTTNFDLYKKIFEYVGIPTTLYKDENIVNENELYLIKNLINLIIKIKNKEYDTSFKYSFVSVARSYLSDFNDDDIFNIFLNNKFMDNEIFIKCNEIVKSIDSMSNQEILENIVDKFDVINKFISVGNIDNKTMIIDYLYKTFGDLDSIGYGIEDVSDYLDNIISKDKQIKINMTDTNGNTVKIMTIHKSKGLE
;
A
#
# COMPACT_ATOMS: atom_id res chain seq x y z
N ASP A 1 -8.16 16.35 21.49
CA ASP A 1 -8.33 15.16 20.67
C ASP A 1 -8.68 13.99 21.57
N ARG A 2 -9.74 13.23 21.24
CA ARG A 2 -10.30 12.17 22.11
C ARG A 2 -9.46 10.88 22.13
N THR A 3 -8.48 10.78 21.25
CA THR A 3 -7.63 9.59 21.07
C THR A 3 -6.16 9.83 21.40
N THR A 4 -5.78 11.05 21.82
CA THR A 4 -4.39 11.47 22.04
C THR A 4 -3.63 10.59 23.03
N ASN A 5 -4.34 9.99 24.00
CA ASN A 5 -3.71 9.17 25.04
C ASN A 5 -3.79 7.66 24.80
N PHE A 6 -4.37 7.19 23.68
CA PHE A 6 -4.53 5.77 23.42
C PHE A 6 -3.20 5.01 23.35
N ASP A 7 -2.22 5.59 22.67
CA ASP A 7 -0.89 5.01 22.54
C ASP A 7 -0.15 4.96 23.90
N LEU A 8 -0.40 5.94 24.79
CA LEU A 8 0.13 5.93 26.14
C LEU A 8 -0.48 4.81 26.98
N TYR A 9 -1.82 4.63 26.90
CA TYR A 9 -2.49 3.53 27.59
C TYR A 9 -2.01 2.18 27.09
N LYS A 10 -1.88 2.01 25.78
CA LYS A 10 -1.34 0.79 25.19
C LYS A 10 0.05 0.45 25.77
N LYS A 11 0.98 1.41 25.78
CA LYS A 11 2.32 1.22 26.34
C LYS A 11 2.31 0.84 27.83
N ILE A 12 1.41 1.46 28.63
CA ILE A 12 1.29 1.15 30.06
C ILE A 12 0.77 -0.29 30.25
N PHE A 13 -0.26 -0.69 29.51
CA PHE A 13 -0.81 -2.05 29.60
C PHE A 13 0.21 -3.10 29.13
N GLU A 14 0.92 -2.84 28.03
CA GLU A 14 1.99 -3.71 27.54
C GLU A 14 3.12 -3.84 28.58
N TYR A 15 3.51 -2.75 29.25
CA TYR A 15 4.54 -2.78 30.29
C TYR A 15 4.15 -3.68 31.47
N VAL A 16 2.87 -3.74 31.82
CA VAL A 16 2.38 -4.62 32.90
C VAL A 16 1.94 -6.00 32.38
N GLY A 17 2.26 -6.34 31.12
CA GLY A 17 2.01 -7.66 30.54
C GLY A 17 0.54 -7.90 30.14
N ILE A 18 -0.28 -6.85 30.02
CA ILE A 18 -1.68 -6.95 29.59
C ILE A 18 -1.74 -6.71 28.08
N PRO A 19 -2.08 -7.74 27.27
CA PRO A 19 -2.23 -7.56 25.83
C PRO A 19 -3.40 -6.61 25.53
N THR A 20 -3.16 -5.63 24.66
CA THR A 20 -4.10 -4.53 24.43
C THR A 20 -4.28 -4.26 22.96
N THR A 21 -5.53 -4.11 22.53
CA THR A 21 -5.91 -3.72 21.17
C THR A 21 -6.50 -2.31 21.15
N LEU A 22 -5.97 -1.45 20.29
CA LEU A 22 -6.50 -0.10 20.08
C LEU A 22 -7.55 -0.10 18.96
N TYR A 23 -8.73 0.41 19.27
CA TYR A 23 -9.78 0.70 18.29
C TYR A 23 -9.65 2.17 17.82
N LYS A 24 -8.63 2.44 17.01
CA LYS A 24 -8.36 3.76 16.43
C LYS A 24 -8.57 3.69 14.93
N ASP A 25 -9.32 4.66 14.38
CA ASP A 25 -9.35 4.82 12.93
C ASP A 25 -8.06 5.51 12.50
N GLU A 26 -7.26 4.84 11.71
CA GLU A 26 -6.08 5.43 11.10
C GLU A 26 -6.40 5.85 9.67
N ASN A 27 -5.92 7.04 9.30
CA ASN A 27 -6.06 7.53 7.94
C ASN A 27 -4.91 6.97 7.11
N ILE A 28 -5.21 6.09 6.17
CA ILE A 28 -4.21 5.43 5.34
C ILE A 28 -3.74 6.26 4.15
N VAL A 29 -4.36 7.40 3.89
CA VAL A 29 -4.04 8.23 2.71
C VAL A 29 -2.60 8.73 2.73
N ASN A 30 -2.01 8.91 3.91
CA ASN A 30 -0.63 9.36 4.07
C ASN A 30 0.38 8.22 4.22
N GLU A 31 -0.06 6.96 4.13
CA GLU A 31 0.82 5.81 4.30
C GLU A 31 1.64 5.55 3.04
N ASN A 32 2.92 5.28 3.22
CA ASN A 32 3.85 5.05 2.12
C ASN A 32 3.44 3.88 1.22
N GLU A 33 2.80 2.87 1.79
CA GLU A 33 2.34 1.67 1.10
C GLU A 33 1.33 2.00 0.00
N LEU A 34 0.40 2.92 0.27
CA LEU A 34 -0.57 3.38 -0.71
C LEU A 34 0.13 4.04 -1.91
N TYR A 35 1.11 4.92 -1.63
CA TYR A 35 1.89 5.59 -2.68
C TYR A 35 2.74 4.61 -3.47
N LEU A 36 3.32 3.59 -2.83
CA LEU A 36 4.12 2.58 -3.50
C LEU A 36 3.29 1.73 -4.46
N ILE A 37 2.14 1.22 -4.01
CA ILE A 37 1.24 0.45 -4.88
C ILE A 37 0.74 1.33 -6.03
N LYS A 38 0.34 2.57 -5.76
CA LYS A 38 -0.05 3.53 -6.82
C LYS A 38 1.07 3.74 -7.86
N ASN A 39 2.32 3.93 -7.41
CA ASN A 39 3.44 4.11 -8.33
C ASN A 39 3.77 2.84 -9.13
N LEU A 40 3.61 1.65 -8.55
CA LEU A 40 3.73 0.38 -9.27
C LEU A 40 2.66 0.23 -10.35
N ILE A 41 1.39 0.56 -10.03
CA ILE A 41 0.30 0.57 -11.01
C ILE A 41 0.60 1.54 -12.15
N ASN A 42 1.05 2.76 -11.82
CA ASN A 42 1.41 3.74 -12.85
C ASN A 42 2.55 3.23 -13.75
N LEU A 43 3.59 2.58 -13.18
CA LEU A 43 4.65 1.95 -13.97
C LEU A 43 4.11 0.88 -14.93
N ILE A 44 3.21 0.01 -14.45
CA ILE A 44 2.59 -1.05 -15.24
C ILE A 44 1.80 -0.43 -16.41
N ILE A 45 0.97 0.59 -16.15
CA ILE A 45 0.20 1.31 -17.18
C ILE A 45 1.15 1.95 -18.21
N LYS A 46 2.18 2.66 -17.73
CA LYS A 46 3.16 3.34 -18.60
C LYS A 46 3.95 2.35 -19.47
N ILE A 47 4.33 1.20 -18.93
CA ILE A 47 5.00 0.14 -19.69
C ILE A 47 4.05 -0.48 -20.72
N LYS A 48 2.79 -0.76 -20.35
CA LYS A 48 1.76 -1.23 -21.26
C LYS A 48 1.59 -0.31 -22.46
N ASN A 49 1.51 0.98 -22.20
CA ASN A 49 1.32 2.02 -23.22
C ASN A 49 2.61 2.44 -23.93
N LYS A 50 3.78 1.93 -23.50
CA LYS A 50 5.11 2.32 -23.97
C LYS A 50 5.40 3.82 -23.81
N GLU A 51 4.93 4.41 -22.72
CA GLU A 51 5.06 5.82 -22.38
C GLU A 51 6.15 6.02 -21.32
N TYR A 52 7.37 6.35 -21.72
CA TYR A 52 8.54 6.52 -20.82
C TYR A 52 8.80 7.99 -20.49
N ASP A 53 7.73 8.70 -20.15
CA ASP A 53 7.70 10.13 -19.84
C ASP A 53 8.22 10.47 -18.42
N THR A 54 8.02 11.72 -18.00
CA THR A 54 8.39 12.19 -16.65
C THR A 54 7.62 11.46 -15.55
N SER A 55 6.36 11.11 -15.78
CA SER A 55 5.52 10.37 -14.83
C SER A 55 6.06 8.95 -14.61
N PHE A 56 6.45 8.25 -15.70
CA PHE A 56 7.14 6.97 -15.61
C PHE A 56 8.40 7.06 -14.76
N LYS A 57 9.25 8.06 -15.05
CA LYS A 57 10.52 8.27 -14.34
C LYS A 57 10.31 8.57 -12.86
N TYR A 58 9.31 9.39 -12.54
CA TYR A 58 8.94 9.70 -11.15
C TYR A 58 8.52 8.43 -10.40
N SER A 59 7.61 7.64 -10.98
CA SER A 59 7.14 6.40 -10.37
C SER A 59 8.26 5.37 -10.23
N PHE A 60 9.16 5.30 -11.22
CA PHE A 60 10.35 4.44 -11.15
C PHE A 60 11.26 4.82 -9.97
N VAL A 61 11.61 6.10 -9.81
CA VAL A 61 12.45 6.57 -8.69
C VAL A 61 11.77 6.31 -7.34
N SER A 62 10.46 6.53 -7.27
CA SER A 62 9.70 6.28 -6.04
C SER A 62 9.79 4.82 -5.59
N VAL A 63 9.65 3.87 -6.52
CA VAL A 63 9.77 2.44 -6.23
C VAL A 63 11.23 2.04 -5.99
N ALA A 64 12.17 2.54 -6.80
CA ALA A 64 13.59 2.21 -6.70
C ALA A 64 14.23 2.67 -5.37
N ARG A 65 13.76 3.77 -4.78
CA ARG A 65 14.22 4.28 -3.48
C ARG A 65 13.45 3.69 -2.29
N SER A 66 12.48 2.83 -2.55
CA SER A 66 11.69 2.22 -1.48
C SER A 66 12.32 0.92 -0.98
N TYR A 67 11.79 0.41 0.12
CA TYR A 67 12.17 -0.89 0.66
C TYR A 67 11.78 -2.08 -0.26
N LEU A 68 11.05 -1.84 -1.36
CA LEU A 68 10.73 -2.87 -2.35
C LEU A 68 11.90 -3.17 -3.30
N SER A 69 12.96 -2.38 -3.24
CA SER A 69 14.13 -2.47 -4.11
C SER A 69 15.40 -2.36 -3.28
N ASP A 70 16.47 -2.94 -3.79
CA ASP A 70 17.79 -2.88 -3.18
C ASP A 70 18.73 -1.86 -3.88
N PHE A 71 18.17 -0.97 -4.73
CA PHE A 71 18.95 0.07 -5.42
C PHE A 71 19.40 1.16 -4.46
N ASN A 72 20.68 1.54 -4.57
CA ASN A 72 21.19 2.76 -3.97
C ASN A 72 21.08 3.96 -4.93
N ASP A 73 21.40 5.17 -4.47
CA ASP A 73 21.29 6.39 -5.29
C ASP A 73 22.23 6.38 -6.49
N ASP A 74 23.40 5.74 -6.40
CA ASP A 74 24.35 5.62 -7.52
C ASP A 74 23.81 4.68 -8.61
N ASP A 75 23.15 3.59 -8.23
CA ASP A 75 22.50 2.69 -9.17
C ASP A 75 21.39 3.42 -9.94
N ILE A 76 20.54 4.16 -9.23
CA ILE A 76 19.47 4.96 -9.82
C ILE A 76 20.06 6.01 -10.76
N PHE A 77 21.07 6.73 -10.32
CA PHE A 77 21.76 7.74 -11.15
C PHE A 77 22.32 7.13 -12.44
N ASN A 78 22.97 5.96 -12.35
CA ASN A 78 23.52 5.26 -13.51
C ASN A 78 22.43 4.77 -14.49
N ILE A 79 21.27 4.33 -13.99
CA ILE A 79 20.12 3.98 -14.84
C ILE A 79 19.65 5.20 -15.63
N PHE A 80 19.54 6.37 -14.98
CA PHE A 80 19.14 7.62 -15.64
C PHE A 80 20.17 8.10 -16.63
N LEU A 81 21.46 8.12 -16.25
CA LEU A 81 22.55 8.59 -17.09
C LEU A 81 22.67 7.79 -18.39
N ASN A 82 22.51 6.46 -18.27
CA ASN A 82 22.66 5.53 -19.41
C ASN A 82 21.32 5.19 -20.08
N ASN A 83 20.22 5.76 -19.64
CA ASN A 83 18.85 5.46 -20.11
C ASN A 83 18.50 3.96 -20.08
N LYS A 84 18.99 3.23 -19.06
CA LYS A 84 18.84 1.76 -18.90
C LYS A 84 17.62 1.36 -18.07
N PHE A 85 16.47 2.01 -18.30
CA PHE A 85 15.25 1.70 -17.55
C PHE A 85 14.73 0.30 -17.81
N MET A 86 14.93 -0.26 -19.01
CA MET A 86 14.36 -1.56 -19.41
C MET A 86 15.18 -2.77 -18.92
N ASP A 87 16.43 -2.54 -18.49
CA ASP A 87 17.37 -3.61 -18.13
C ASP A 87 17.39 -3.93 -16.63
N ASN A 88 16.54 -3.25 -15.83
CA ASN A 88 16.52 -3.42 -14.38
C ASN A 88 15.36 -4.31 -13.91
N GLU A 89 15.49 -4.83 -12.68
CA GLU A 89 14.51 -5.76 -12.10
C GLU A 89 13.11 -5.17 -11.94
N ILE A 90 12.96 -3.87 -11.61
CA ILE A 90 11.65 -3.23 -11.44
C ILE A 90 10.89 -3.27 -12.76
N PHE A 91 11.56 -2.85 -13.85
CA PHE A 91 10.96 -2.89 -15.18
C PHE A 91 10.61 -4.31 -15.60
N ILE A 92 11.51 -5.27 -15.38
CA ILE A 92 11.30 -6.68 -15.75
C ILE A 92 10.07 -7.23 -15.03
N LYS A 93 9.96 -7.04 -13.71
CA LYS A 93 8.81 -7.48 -12.90
C LYS A 93 7.49 -6.84 -13.37
N CYS A 94 7.48 -5.52 -13.60
CA CYS A 94 6.29 -4.84 -14.13
C CYS A 94 5.92 -5.34 -15.54
N ASN A 95 6.91 -5.52 -16.42
CA ASN A 95 6.68 -5.97 -17.79
C ASN A 95 6.16 -7.43 -17.84
N GLU A 96 6.51 -8.26 -16.89
CA GLU A 96 5.91 -9.59 -16.74
C GLU A 96 4.42 -9.54 -16.42
N ILE A 97 3.98 -8.58 -15.58
CA ILE A 97 2.55 -8.35 -15.30
C ILE A 97 1.84 -7.85 -16.57
N VAL A 98 2.47 -6.92 -17.29
CA VAL A 98 1.93 -6.36 -18.54
C VAL A 98 1.62 -7.45 -19.59
N LYS A 99 2.41 -8.52 -19.67
CA LYS A 99 2.20 -9.60 -20.65
C LYS A 99 0.84 -10.30 -20.52
N SER A 100 0.24 -10.31 -19.34
CA SER A 100 -1.03 -10.97 -19.04
C SER A 100 -2.13 -10.02 -18.56
N ILE A 101 -1.86 -8.72 -18.53
CA ILE A 101 -2.72 -7.71 -17.91
C ILE A 101 -4.15 -7.68 -18.50
N ASP A 102 -4.29 -7.89 -19.80
CA ASP A 102 -5.60 -7.82 -20.47
C ASP A 102 -6.52 -9.00 -20.12
N SER A 103 -5.99 -10.04 -19.49
CA SER A 103 -6.74 -11.21 -19.00
C SER A 103 -6.92 -11.26 -17.50
N MET A 104 -6.44 -10.24 -16.77
CA MET A 104 -6.47 -10.15 -15.32
C MET A 104 -7.52 -9.15 -14.85
N SER A 105 -8.16 -9.45 -13.72
CA SER A 105 -8.89 -8.46 -12.93
C SER A 105 -7.93 -7.52 -12.19
N ASN A 106 -8.41 -6.38 -11.71
CA ASN A 106 -7.57 -5.47 -10.92
C ASN A 106 -7.08 -6.13 -9.63
N GLN A 107 -7.88 -7.01 -9.01
CA GLN A 107 -7.45 -7.80 -7.86
C GLN A 107 -6.27 -8.71 -8.21
N GLU A 108 -6.33 -9.42 -9.33
CA GLU A 108 -5.24 -10.30 -9.80
C GLU A 108 -3.98 -9.50 -10.14
N ILE A 109 -4.12 -8.27 -10.66
CA ILE A 109 -2.98 -7.37 -10.89
C ILE A 109 -2.33 -7.00 -9.55
N LEU A 110 -3.13 -6.66 -8.52
CA LEU A 110 -2.61 -6.37 -7.18
C LEU A 110 -1.91 -7.58 -6.56
N GLU A 111 -2.47 -8.78 -6.67
CA GLU A 111 -1.84 -10.03 -6.23
C GLU A 111 -0.48 -10.23 -6.90
N ASN A 112 -0.41 -10.07 -8.22
CA ASN A 112 0.84 -10.17 -8.96
C ASN A 112 1.88 -9.12 -8.52
N ILE A 113 1.45 -7.90 -8.19
CA ILE A 113 2.33 -6.87 -7.63
C ILE A 113 2.87 -7.35 -6.27
N VAL A 114 1.99 -7.79 -5.37
CA VAL A 114 2.36 -8.23 -4.02
C VAL A 114 3.36 -9.39 -4.08
N ASP A 115 3.11 -10.37 -4.95
CA ASP A 115 3.95 -11.56 -5.09
C ASP A 115 5.31 -11.24 -5.75
N LYS A 116 5.32 -10.55 -6.92
CA LYS A 116 6.55 -10.29 -7.66
C LYS A 116 7.52 -9.35 -6.93
N PHE A 117 6.99 -8.41 -6.18
CA PHE A 117 7.80 -7.47 -5.38
C PHE A 117 8.03 -7.96 -3.96
N ASP A 118 7.52 -9.14 -3.60
CA ASP A 118 7.66 -9.75 -2.26
C ASP A 118 7.24 -8.79 -1.14
N VAL A 119 6.13 -8.08 -1.36
CA VAL A 119 5.70 -6.93 -0.56
C VAL A 119 5.51 -7.33 0.90
N ILE A 120 4.86 -8.47 1.17
CA ILE A 120 4.54 -8.92 2.53
C ILE A 120 5.80 -9.25 3.33
N ASN A 121 6.77 -9.99 2.73
CA ASN A 121 8.01 -10.32 3.43
C ASN A 121 8.86 -9.06 3.68
N LYS A 122 8.84 -8.11 2.76
CA LYS A 122 9.54 -6.82 2.94
C LYS A 122 8.90 -5.96 4.04
N PHE A 123 7.61 -6.09 4.32
CA PHE A 123 6.98 -5.46 5.49
C PHE A 123 7.61 -5.93 6.81
N ILE A 124 7.99 -7.21 6.90
CA ILE A 124 8.64 -7.78 8.09
C ILE A 124 9.93 -7.02 8.42
N SER A 125 10.70 -6.66 7.41
CA SER A 125 11.98 -5.94 7.57
C SER A 125 11.81 -4.48 8.01
N VAL A 126 10.68 -3.85 7.68
CA VAL A 126 10.42 -2.42 7.95
C VAL A 126 9.61 -2.21 9.24
N GLY A 127 8.94 -3.24 9.75
CA GLY A 127 8.09 -3.17 10.95
C GLY A 127 6.66 -2.69 10.67
N ASN A 128 5.82 -2.67 11.71
CA ASN A 128 4.39 -2.34 11.64
C ASN A 128 3.60 -3.21 10.65
N ILE A 129 3.86 -4.51 10.67
CA ILE A 129 3.30 -5.49 9.72
C ILE A 129 1.77 -5.40 9.68
N ASP A 130 1.12 -5.34 10.85
CA ASP A 130 -0.34 -5.34 10.94
C ASP A 130 -0.95 -4.17 10.17
N ASN A 131 -0.43 -2.95 10.38
CA ASN A 131 -0.91 -1.75 9.68
C ASN A 131 -0.72 -1.86 8.16
N LYS A 132 0.43 -2.34 7.72
CA LYS A 132 0.78 -2.47 6.30
C LYS A 132 -0.06 -3.52 5.60
N THR A 133 -0.28 -4.67 6.25
CA THR A 133 -1.15 -5.73 5.74
C THR A 133 -2.60 -5.24 5.60
N MET A 134 -3.10 -4.49 6.58
CA MET A 134 -4.46 -3.91 6.50
C MET A 134 -4.63 -2.93 5.33
N ILE A 135 -3.57 -2.21 4.95
CA ILE A 135 -3.61 -1.35 3.75
C ILE A 135 -3.74 -2.20 2.49
N ILE A 136 -2.99 -3.28 2.39
CA ILE A 136 -3.09 -4.22 1.25
C ILE A 136 -4.48 -4.86 1.21
N ASP A 137 -5.03 -5.30 2.34
CA ASP A 137 -6.39 -5.86 2.43
C ASP A 137 -7.45 -4.85 1.99
N TYR A 138 -7.30 -3.58 2.42
CA TYR A 138 -8.18 -2.49 1.98
C TYR A 138 -8.10 -2.29 0.46
N LEU A 139 -6.88 -2.23 -0.10
CA LEU A 139 -6.69 -2.08 -1.54
C LEU A 139 -7.27 -3.27 -2.31
N TYR A 140 -7.05 -4.48 -1.82
CA TYR A 140 -7.58 -5.70 -2.42
C TYR A 140 -9.12 -5.67 -2.50
N LYS A 141 -9.77 -5.30 -1.39
CA LYS A 141 -11.22 -5.13 -1.37
C LYS A 141 -11.69 -4.02 -2.32
N THR A 142 -11.00 -2.87 -2.29
CA THR A 142 -11.34 -1.72 -3.15
C THR A 142 -11.22 -2.07 -4.63
N PHE A 143 -10.18 -2.81 -5.02
CA PHE A 143 -9.99 -3.23 -6.41
C PHE A 143 -11.08 -4.20 -6.84
N GLY A 144 -11.50 -5.14 -5.96
CA GLY A 144 -12.64 -6.01 -6.25
C GLY A 144 -13.96 -5.27 -6.37
N ASP A 145 -14.19 -4.23 -5.56
CA ASP A 145 -15.37 -3.38 -5.68
C ASP A 145 -15.35 -2.63 -7.04
N LEU A 146 -14.19 -2.13 -7.48
CA LEU A 146 -14.01 -1.47 -8.78
C LEU A 146 -14.17 -2.46 -9.95
N ASP A 147 -13.64 -3.68 -9.85
CA ASP A 147 -13.85 -4.75 -10.82
C ASP A 147 -15.35 -5.05 -10.99
N SER A 148 -16.11 -5.07 -9.89
CA SER A 148 -17.55 -5.39 -9.91
C SER A 148 -18.39 -4.39 -10.71
N ILE A 149 -17.90 -3.17 -10.86
CA ILE A 149 -18.55 -2.10 -11.64
C ILE A 149 -17.91 -1.89 -13.02
N GLY A 150 -16.94 -2.75 -13.38
CA GLY A 150 -16.34 -2.79 -14.72
C GLY A 150 -15.21 -1.78 -14.95
N TYR A 151 -14.56 -1.29 -13.91
CA TYR A 151 -13.43 -0.36 -14.04
C TYR A 151 -12.16 -1.14 -14.42
N GLY A 152 -11.36 -0.55 -15.32
CA GLY A 152 -10.03 -1.06 -15.67
C GLY A 152 -8.92 -0.50 -14.79
N ILE A 153 -7.69 -0.94 -15.05
CA ILE A 153 -6.52 -0.54 -14.23
C ILE A 153 -6.24 0.97 -14.31
N GLU A 154 -6.55 1.62 -15.42
CA GLU A 154 -6.45 3.07 -15.60
C GLU A 154 -7.43 3.80 -14.67
N ASP A 155 -8.67 3.32 -14.55
CA ASP A 155 -9.67 3.88 -13.62
C ASP A 155 -9.27 3.68 -12.16
N VAL A 156 -8.63 2.55 -11.84
CA VAL A 156 -8.05 2.29 -10.50
C VAL A 156 -6.95 3.30 -10.19
N SER A 157 -6.08 3.59 -11.15
CA SER A 157 -5.03 4.61 -10.99
C SER A 157 -5.63 5.99 -10.71
N ASP A 158 -6.63 6.40 -11.50
CA ASP A 158 -7.34 7.66 -11.33
C ASP A 158 -8.07 7.75 -9.98
N TYR A 159 -8.65 6.63 -9.54
CA TYR A 159 -9.29 6.54 -8.23
C TYR A 159 -8.30 6.76 -7.09
N LEU A 160 -7.12 6.12 -7.14
CA LEU A 160 -6.06 6.30 -6.14
C LEU A 160 -5.52 7.73 -6.14
N ASP A 161 -5.31 8.34 -7.31
CA ASP A 161 -4.93 9.75 -7.44
C ASP A 161 -5.97 10.71 -6.84
N ASN A 162 -7.24 10.44 -7.06
CA ASN A 162 -8.32 11.22 -6.47
C ASN A 162 -8.38 11.13 -4.95
N ILE A 163 -8.10 9.96 -4.38
CA ILE A 163 -8.05 9.76 -2.92
C ILE A 163 -6.89 10.57 -2.34
N ILE A 164 -5.71 10.40 -2.91
CA ILE A 164 -4.48 11.05 -2.43
C ILE A 164 -4.57 12.58 -2.57
N SER A 165 -5.01 13.07 -3.73
CA SER A 165 -5.02 14.52 -4.02
C SER A 165 -6.09 15.29 -3.24
N LYS A 166 -7.22 14.65 -2.92
CA LYS A 166 -8.33 15.30 -2.20
C LYS A 166 -8.22 15.20 -0.68
N ASP A 167 -7.12 14.64 -0.18
CA ASP A 167 -6.90 14.39 1.27
C ASP A 167 -8.15 13.76 1.93
N LYS A 168 -8.81 12.86 1.17
CA LYS A 168 -9.96 12.14 1.68
C LYS A 168 -9.50 11.24 2.80
N GLN A 169 -9.95 11.50 4.00
CA GLN A 169 -9.69 10.62 5.12
C GLN A 169 -10.30 9.24 4.87
N ILE A 170 -9.46 8.28 4.50
CA ILE A 170 -9.83 6.87 4.47
C ILE A 170 -9.47 6.29 5.81
N LYS A 171 -10.50 6.07 6.62
CA LYS A 171 -10.34 5.49 7.95
C LYS A 171 -10.50 3.99 7.88
N ILE A 172 -9.41 3.29 8.10
CA ILE A 172 -9.45 1.84 8.34
C ILE A 172 -9.57 1.63 9.85
N ASN A 173 -10.50 0.77 10.22
CA ASN A 173 -10.65 0.35 11.61
C ASN A 173 -9.60 -0.73 11.90
N MET A 174 -8.54 -0.35 12.58
CA MET A 174 -7.49 -1.26 13.00
C MET A 174 -7.97 -2.07 14.20
N THR A 175 -8.67 -3.15 13.94
CA THR A 175 -9.08 -4.09 14.97
C THR A 175 -8.34 -5.40 14.80
N ASP A 176 -7.38 -5.63 15.65
CA ASP A 176 -6.83 -6.96 15.85
C ASP A 176 -7.94 -7.84 16.45
N THR A 177 -8.60 -8.66 15.61
CA THR A 177 -9.80 -9.40 16.02
C THR A 177 -9.48 -10.71 16.72
N ASN A 178 -8.21 -11.11 16.80
CA ASN A 178 -7.80 -12.43 17.25
C ASN A 178 -6.99 -12.38 18.55
N GLY A 179 -7.65 -12.25 19.69
CA GLY A 179 -6.93 -12.42 20.94
C GLY A 179 -7.75 -12.06 22.18
N ASN A 180 -7.38 -12.64 23.29
CA ASN A 180 -7.86 -12.26 24.62
C ASN A 180 -7.14 -10.95 25.03
N THR A 181 -7.57 -9.81 24.48
CA THR A 181 -6.97 -8.51 24.65
C THR A 181 -7.92 -7.51 25.29
N VAL A 182 -7.38 -6.57 26.06
CA VAL A 182 -8.15 -5.41 26.54
C VAL A 182 -8.33 -4.43 25.39
N LYS A 183 -9.58 -4.13 25.06
CA LYS A 183 -9.95 -3.23 23.97
C LYS A 183 -10.04 -1.79 24.46
N ILE A 184 -9.18 -0.91 23.92
CA ILE A 184 -9.25 0.53 24.17
C ILE A 184 -9.95 1.20 23.00
N MET A 185 -11.09 1.85 23.27
CA MET A 185 -11.91 2.48 22.23
C MET A 185 -12.61 3.75 22.75
N THR A 186 -13.11 4.56 21.84
CA THR A 186 -13.96 5.69 22.22
C THR A 186 -15.37 5.20 22.63
N ILE A 187 -16.05 6.00 23.48
CA ILE A 187 -17.43 5.70 23.92
C ILE A 187 -18.38 5.49 22.73
N HIS A 188 -18.17 6.21 21.62
CA HIS A 188 -19.00 6.04 20.42
C HIS A 188 -18.83 4.67 19.76
N LYS A 189 -17.63 4.09 19.84
CA LYS A 189 -17.36 2.75 19.30
C LYS A 189 -17.83 1.64 20.24
N SER A 190 -17.95 1.91 21.54
CA SER A 190 -18.42 0.94 22.53
C SER A 190 -19.95 0.76 22.56
N LYS A 191 -20.72 1.70 22.00
CA LYS A 191 -22.20 1.65 21.99
C LYS A 191 -22.81 0.48 21.19
N GLY A 192 -22.03 -0.31 20.49
CA GLY A 192 -22.48 -1.53 19.78
C GLY A 192 -22.08 -2.83 20.50
N LEU A 193 -21.61 -2.76 21.73
CA LEU A 193 -21.12 -3.91 22.51
C LEU A 193 -22.06 -4.27 23.70
N GLU A 194 -23.30 -3.79 23.67
CA GLU A 194 -24.34 -4.25 24.58
C GLU A 194 -24.97 -5.55 24.11
#